data_c9834b9e73bbd4b74616326be918db0f
#
_entry.id   c9834b9e73bbd4b74616326be918db0f
#
_cell.length_a   1.000
_cell.length_b   1.000
_cell.length_c   1.000
_cell.angle_alpha   90.00
_cell.angle_beta   90.00
_cell.angle_gamma   90.00
#
_symmetry.space_group_name_H-M   'P 1'
#
loop_
_entity.id
_entity.type
_entity.pdbx_description
1 polymer ?
#
loop_
_entity_poly.entity_id
_entity_poly.type
_entity_poly.pdbx_seq_one_letter_code
_entity_poly.pdbx_strand_id
1 'polypeptide(L)'
;PALADDLVQDVWFSLVRQAPQYEVRARFRTWLFTLAHHRMVDHWRTHKAHTSLDADTDEGASLADTLAADSGFGPVRQLQTREQAQALLDALAALPLPQREAFLLQAEGGLSLAEIAQATGVNAETAKSRLRYARERLRQTLEAFA
;
A
#
# COMPACT_ATOMS: atom_id res chain seq x y z
N PRO A 1 -6.91 12.20 1.64
CA PRO A 1 -8.26 12.36 2.08
C PRO A 1 -8.49 11.88 3.51
N ALA A 2 -9.61 12.27 4.06
CA ALA A 2 -9.98 12.01 5.45
C ALA A 2 -9.91 10.54 5.85
N LEU A 3 -10.25 9.60 4.94
CA LEU A 3 -10.21 8.17 5.21
C LEU A 3 -8.80 7.68 5.49
N ALA A 4 -7.83 8.05 4.67
CA ALA A 4 -6.44 7.65 4.86
C ALA A 4 -5.89 8.21 6.17
N ASP A 5 -6.21 9.46 6.49
CA ASP A 5 -5.81 10.10 7.74
C ASP A 5 -6.44 9.41 8.95
N ASP A 6 -7.70 9.03 8.87
CA ASP A 6 -8.40 8.30 9.93
C ASP A 6 -7.78 6.92 10.16
N LEU A 7 -7.45 6.20 9.10
CA LEU A 7 -6.79 4.89 9.19
C LEU A 7 -5.39 5.02 9.80
N VAL A 8 -4.63 6.03 9.42
CA VAL A 8 -3.30 6.31 9.99
C VAL A 8 -3.42 6.62 11.48
N GLN A 9 -4.38 7.42 11.90
CA GLN A 9 -4.63 7.68 13.32
C GLN A 9 -4.98 6.40 14.08
N ASP A 10 -5.84 5.56 13.51
CA ASP A 10 -6.19 4.27 14.12
C ASP A 10 -4.97 3.36 14.29
N VAL A 11 -4.05 3.37 13.32
CA VAL A 11 -2.78 2.63 13.42
C VAL A 11 -1.95 3.17 14.58
N TRP A 12 -1.80 4.48 14.71
CA TRP A 12 -1.06 5.10 15.81
C TRP A 12 -1.67 4.81 17.18
N PHE A 13 -2.99 4.88 17.30
CA PHE A 13 -3.68 4.49 18.55
C PHE A 13 -3.49 3.02 18.88
N SER A 14 -3.54 2.14 17.88
CA SER A 14 -3.27 0.71 18.08
C SER A 14 -1.85 0.46 18.54
N LEU A 15 -0.89 1.18 17.96
CA LEU A 15 0.52 1.10 18.32
C LEU A 15 0.74 1.49 19.77
N VAL A 16 0.16 2.61 20.19
CA VAL A 16 0.27 3.08 21.59
C VAL A 16 -0.33 2.08 22.56
N ARG A 17 -1.50 1.53 22.24
CA ARG A 17 -2.16 0.53 23.10
C ARG A 17 -1.37 -0.77 23.21
N GLN A 18 -0.72 -1.19 22.15
CA GLN A 18 0.02 -2.45 22.07
C GLN A 18 1.51 -2.31 22.43
N ALA A 19 2.00 -1.09 22.59
CA ALA A 19 3.41 -0.84 22.89
C ALA A 19 3.91 -1.60 24.13
N PRO A 20 3.15 -1.68 25.26
CA PRO A 20 3.60 -2.44 26.43
C PRO A 20 3.74 -3.95 26.18
N GLN A 21 3.04 -4.48 25.18
CA GLN A 21 3.04 -5.91 24.83
C GLN A 21 3.99 -6.21 23.67
N TYR A 22 4.67 -5.17 23.14
CA TYR A 22 5.60 -5.34 22.03
C TYR A 22 6.79 -6.18 22.46
N GLU A 23 6.96 -7.29 21.78
CA GLU A 23 8.14 -8.15 21.90
C GLU A 23 8.99 -8.02 20.64
N VAL A 24 10.32 -7.95 20.81
CA VAL A 24 11.25 -7.83 19.69
C VAL A 24 11.36 -9.18 18.97
N ARG A 25 10.29 -9.59 18.29
CA ARG A 25 10.25 -10.80 17.45
C ARG A 25 10.43 -10.49 15.97
N ALA A 26 10.20 -9.23 15.60
CA ALA A 26 10.33 -8.74 14.23
C ALA A 26 10.81 -7.30 14.27
N ARG A 27 11.27 -6.80 13.13
CA ARG A 27 11.62 -5.39 13.02
C ARG A 27 10.39 -4.52 13.29
N PHE A 28 10.60 -3.39 13.94
CA PHE A 28 9.52 -2.43 14.24
C PHE A 28 8.70 -2.07 13.00
N ARG A 29 9.36 -1.88 11.87
CA ARG A 29 8.71 -1.56 10.60
C ARG A 29 7.73 -2.65 10.16
N THR A 30 8.10 -3.92 10.28
CA THR A 30 7.22 -5.05 9.98
C THR A 30 6.01 -5.07 10.91
N TRP A 31 6.21 -4.84 12.19
CA TRP A 31 5.12 -4.77 13.16
C TRP A 31 4.16 -3.60 12.85
N LEU A 32 4.70 -2.42 12.57
CA LEU A 32 3.91 -1.24 12.20
C LEU A 32 3.03 -1.52 10.98
N PHE A 33 3.60 -2.08 9.92
CA PHE A 33 2.84 -2.38 8.70
C PHE A 33 1.87 -3.55 8.88
N THR A 34 2.12 -4.46 9.81
CA THR A 34 1.14 -5.48 10.20
C THR A 34 -0.10 -4.84 10.82
N LEU A 35 0.09 -3.87 11.71
CA LEU A 35 -1.02 -3.11 12.28
C LEU A 35 -1.80 -2.34 11.21
N ALA A 36 -1.07 -1.69 10.31
CA ALA A 36 -1.68 -0.95 9.20
C ALA A 36 -2.50 -1.87 8.29
N HIS A 37 -1.97 -3.04 7.96
CA HIS A 37 -2.68 -4.03 7.16
C HIS A 37 -3.97 -4.48 7.84
N HIS A 38 -3.92 -4.81 9.13
CA HIS A 38 -5.10 -5.23 9.89
C HIS A 38 -6.18 -4.15 9.89
N ARG A 39 -5.81 -2.87 10.09
CA ARG A 39 -6.77 -1.77 10.07
C ARG A 39 -7.40 -1.56 8.71
N MET A 40 -6.60 -1.66 7.66
CA MET A 40 -7.10 -1.57 6.29
C MET A 40 -8.09 -2.70 5.97
N VAL A 41 -7.76 -3.93 6.33
CA VAL A 41 -8.64 -5.09 6.11
C VAL A 41 -9.94 -4.95 6.90
N ASP A 42 -9.86 -4.54 8.16
CA ASP A 42 -11.04 -4.33 9.00
C ASP A 42 -11.95 -3.24 8.41
N HIS A 43 -11.37 -2.16 7.93
CA HIS A 43 -12.12 -1.10 7.25
C HIS A 43 -12.86 -1.63 6.02
N TRP A 44 -12.17 -2.38 5.16
CA TRP A 44 -12.78 -2.94 3.96
C TRP A 44 -13.88 -3.94 4.28
N ARG A 45 -13.73 -4.77 5.30
CA ARG A 45 -14.78 -5.71 5.75
C ARG A 45 -16.03 -4.96 6.20
N THR A 46 -15.86 -3.92 7.00
CA THR A 46 -16.97 -3.12 7.51
C THR A 46 -17.68 -2.39 6.38
N HIS A 47 -16.93 -1.81 5.44
CA HIS A 47 -17.50 -1.10 4.28
C HIS A 47 -18.20 -2.01 3.30
N LYS A 48 -17.69 -3.22 3.07
CA LYS A 48 -18.35 -4.21 2.20
C LYS A 48 -19.72 -4.63 2.72
N ALA A 49 -19.92 -4.62 4.03
CA ALA A 49 -21.21 -4.89 4.64
C ALA A 49 -22.19 -3.71 4.48
N HIS A 50 -21.69 -2.49 4.25
CA HIS A 50 -22.51 -1.28 4.12
C HIS A 50 -22.63 -0.75 2.68
N THR A 51 -21.77 -1.17 1.76
CA THR A 51 -21.65 -0.55 0.43
C THR A 51 -22.36 -1.31 -0.70
N SER A 52 -23.44 -2.02 -0.44
CA SER A 52 -24.28 -2.46 -1.55
C SER A 52 -25.09 -1.30 -2.17
N LEU A 53 -24.93 -0.06 -1.72
CA LEU A 53 -25.79 1.06 -2.11
C LEU A 53 -25.08 2.33 -2.62
N ASP A 54 -23.74 2.51 -2.44
CA ASP A 54 -23.07 3.72 -2.91
C ASP A 54 -21.66 3.40 -3.43
N ALA A 55 -21.61 2.99 -4.70
CA ALA A 55 -20.36 2.88 -5.44
C ALA A 55 -20.17 4.14 -6.29
N ASP A 56 -19.89 5.28 -5.62
CA ASP A 56 -19.49 6.49 -6.32
C ASP A 56 -18.55 7.27 -5.41
N THR A 57 -17.26 6.98 -5.50
CA THR A 57 -16.26 7.83 -4.88
C THR A 57 -15.15 8.10 -5.86
N ASP A 58 -15.22 9.29 -6.39
CA ASP A 58 -14.19 9.98 -7.14
C ASP A 58 -13.04 10.38 -6.18
N GLU A 59 -12.45 9.39 -5.52
CA GLU A 59 -11.34 9.61 -4.59
C GLU A 59 -9.95 9.39 -5.21
N GLY A 60 -9.90 9.04 -6.49
CA GLY A 60 -8.64 8.70 -7.15
C GLY A 60 -7.69 9.86 -7.36
N ALA A 61 -8.20 11.08 -7.54
CA ALA A 61 -7.38 12.24 -7.86
C ALA A 61 -6.59 12.78 -6.65
N SER A 62 -7.17 12.68 -5.46
CA SER A 62 -6.57 13.24 -4.24
C SER A 62 -5.41 12.40 -3.70
N LEU A 63 -5.46 11.08 -3.88
CA LEU A 63 -4.38 10.19 -3.43
C LEU A 63 -3.14 10.35 -4.30
N ALA A 64 -3.33 10.52 -5.62
CA ALA A 64 -2.24 10.75 -6.55
C ALA A 64 -1.49 12.05 -6.25
N ASP A 65 -2.22 13.14 -5.97
CA ASP A 65 -1.63 14.44 -5.65
C ASP A 65 -0.87 14.42 -4.31
N THR A 66 -1.39 13.71 -3.32
CA THR A 66 -0.74 13.57 -2.01
C THR A 66 0.53 12.72 -2.11
N LEU A 67 0.49 11.64 -2.87
CA LEU A 67 1.65 10.76 -3.08
C LEU A 67 2.74 11.45 -3.91
N ALA A 68 2.36 12.29 -4.87
CA ALA A 68 3.32 13.02 -5.70
C ALA A 68 4.04 14.14 -4.93
N ALA A 69 3.40 14.74 -3.93
CA ALA A 69 3.95 15.88 -3.19
C ALA A 69 5.01 15.50 -2.16
N ASP A 70 4.95 14.29 -1.59
CA ASP A 70 5.78 13.90 -0.43
C ASP A 70 6.53 12.58 -0.65
N SER A 71 6.65 12.16 -1.90
CA SER A 71 7.13 10.81 -2.17
C SER A 71 8.63 10.66 -2.04
N GLY A 72 9.02 9.90 -1.02
CA GLY A 72 10.28 9.19 -1.02
C GLY A 72 10.31 8.02 -2.01
N PHE A 73 9.41 7.97 -2.98
CA PHE A 73 9.31 6.88 -3.96
C PHE A 73 10.56 6.78 -4.82
N GLY A 74 11.40 5.79 -4.56
CA GLY A 74 12.60 5.56 -5.36
C GLY A 74 12.32 5.47 -6.87
N PRO A 75 11.32 4.67 -7.33
CA PRO A 75 10.96 4.62 -8.76
C PRO A 75 10.48 5.96 -9.32
N VAL A 76 9.67 6.71 -8.59
CA VAL A 76 9.14 8.01 -9.04
C VAL A 76 10.26 9.04 -9.19
N ARG A 77 11.28 9.01 -8.34
CA ARG A 77 12.44 9.90 -8.46
C ARG A 77 13.23 9.72 -9.74
N GLN A 78 13.16 8.52 -10.35
CA GLN A 78 13.82 8.23 -11.61
C GLN A 78 13.00 8.66 -12.83
N LEU A 79 11.75 9.05 -12.63
CA LEU A 79 10.89 9.48 -13.71
C LEU A 79 11.20 10.92 -14.10
N GLN A 80 11.45 11.13 -15.38
CA GLN A 80 11.90 12.41 -15.89
C GLN A 80 10.76 13.38 -16.22
N THR A 81 9.54 12.87 -16.35
CA THR A 81 8.40 13.68 -16.73
C THR A 81 7.21 13.47 -15.79
N ARG A 82 6.40 14.54 -15.67
CA ARG A 82 5.15 14.50 -14.91
C ARG A 82 4.16 13.47 -15.47
N GLU A 83 4.18 13.27 -16.79
CA GLU A 83 3.34 12.28 -17.46
C GLU A 83 3.69 10.86 -17.07
N GLN A 84 4.98 10.54 -16.99
CA GLN A 84 5.45 9.22 -16.53
C GLN A 84 5.06 8.97 -15.08
N ALA A 85 5.21 9.98 -14.22
CA ALA A 85 4.80 9.89 -12.83
C ALA A 85 3.30 9.64 -12.70
N GLN A 86 2.48 10.36 -13.45
CA GLN A 86 1.03 10.17 -13.44
C GLN A 86 0.64 8.79 -13.96
N ALA A 87 1.27 8.33 -15.04
CA ALA A 87 1.02 6.99 -15.58
C ALA A 87 1.36 5.90 -14.55
N LEU A 88 2.43 6.05 -13.81
CA LEU A 88 2.79 5.12 -12.74
C LEU A 88 1.75 5.10 -11.62
N LEU A 89 1.30 6.27 -11.18
CA LEU A 89 0.28 6.38 -10.13
C LEU A 89 -1.05 5.77 -10.59
N ASP A 90 -1.45 6.00 -11.83
CA ASP A 90 -2.66 5.41 -12.41
C ASP A 90 -2.54 3.88 -12.50
N ALA A 91 -1.37 3.39 -12.89
CA ALA A 91 -1.10 1.95 -12.96
C ALA A 91 -1.14 1.30 -11.57
N LEU A 92 -0.58 1.97 -10.56
CA LEU A 92 -0.67 1.52 -9.17
C LEU A 92 -2.13 1.47 -8.69
N ALA A 93 -2.90 2.50 -8.98
CA ALA A 93 -4.31 2.55 -8.62
C ALA A 93 -5.14 1.46 -9.29
N ALA A 94 -4.74 1.04 -10.50
CA ALA A 94 -5.42 -0.03 -11.25
C ALA A 94 -5.04 -1.44 -10.80
N LEU A 95 -3.97 -1.61 -10.02
CA LEU A 95 -3.60 -2.93 -9.50
C LEU A 95 -4.63 -3.44 -8.51
N PRO A 96 -4.90 -4.76 -8.47
CA PRO A 96 -5.63 -5.35 -7.36
C PRO A 96 -4.98 -4.98 -6.02
N LEU A 97 -5.80 -4.71 -5.01
CA LEU A 97 -5.33 -4.21 -3.73
C LEU A 97 -4.18 -5.04 -3.12
N PRO A 98 -4.24 -6.39 -3.09
CA PRO A 98 -3.13 -7.18 -2.54
C PRO A 98 -1.81 -7.01 -3.29
N GLN A 99 -1.85 -6.86 -4.61
CA GLN A 99 -0.64 -6.63 -5.42
C GLN A 99 -0.07 -5.23 -5.19
N ARG A 100 -0.94 -4.23 -5.12
CA ARG A 100 -0.56 -2.85 -4.81
C ARG A 100 0.09 -2.76 -3.43
N GLU A 101 -0.52 -3.37 -2.43
CA GLU A 101 0.00 -3.39 -1.08
C GLU A 101 1.39 -4.03 -1.00
N ALA A 102 1.56 -5.21 -1.59
CA ALA A 102 2.86 -5.90 -1.59
C ALA A 102 3.95 -5.03 -2.24
N PHE A 103 3.64 -4.41 -3.36
CA PHE A 103 4.58 -3.53 -4.06
C PHE A 103 4.95 -2.31 -3.20
N LEU A 104 3.98 -1.64 -2.62
CA LEU A 104 4.21 -0.44 -1.79
C LEU A 104 4.96 -0.76 -0.50
N LEU A 105 4.68 -1.90 0.13
CA LEU A 105 5.42 -2.35 1.31
C LEU A 105 6.90 -2.58 0.99
N GLN A 106 7.21 -3.06 -0.20
CA GLN A 106 8.60 -3.19 -0.62
C GLN A 106 9.22 -1.85 -1.03
N ALA A 107 8.56 -1.10 -1.90
CA ALA A 107 9.10 0.13 -2.47
C ALA A 107 9.20 1.26 -1.45
N GLU A 108 8.17 1.47 -0.65
CA GLU A 108 8.08 2.53 0.35
C GLU A 108 8.40 2.03 1.76
N GLY A 109 7.86 0.89 2.11
CA GLY A 109 8.08 0.31 3.44
C GLY A 109 9.46 -0.25 3.64
N GLY A 110 10.17 -0.58 2.57
CA GLY A 110 11.49 -1.20 2.64
C GLY A 110 11.47 -2.61 3.23
N LEU A 111 10.32 -3.29 3.15
CA LEU A 111 10.17 -4.64 3.66
C LEU A 111 10.77 -5.68 2.70
N SER A 112 11.38 -6.70 3.27
CA SER A 112 11.78 -7.89 2.52
C SER A 112 10.55 -8.73 2.13
N LEU A 113 10.73 -9.69 1.23
CA LEU A 113 9.67 -10.62 0.85
C LEU A 113 9.08 -11.35 2.06
N ALA A 114 9.95 -11.85 2.94
CA ALA A 114 9.52 -12.54 4.16
C ALA A 114 8.73 -11.61 5.10
N GLU A 115 9.16 -10.36 5.23
CA GLU A 115 8.48 -9.35 6.04
C GLU A 115 7.12 -8.97 5.46
N ILE A 116 7.01 -8.86 4.14
CA ILE A 116 5.73 -8.62 3.45
C ILE A 116 4.76 -9.77 3.70
N ALA A 117 5.22 -11.01 3.57
CA ALA A 117 4.41 -12.19 3.86
C ALA A 117 3.88 -12.17 5.29
N GLN A 118 4.75 -11.85 6.25
CA GLN A 118 4.38 -11.74 7.66
C GLN A 118 3.38 -10.60 7.90
N ALA A 119 3.64 -9.42 7.36
CA ALA A 119 2.77 -8.25 7.56
C ALA A 119 1.38 -8.44 6.97
N THR A 120 1.27 -9.13 5.83
CA THR A 120 0.01 -9.33 5.12
C THR A 120 -0.67 -10.67 5.44
N GLY A 121 -0.07 -11.50 6.29
CA GLY A 121 -0.67 -12.77 6.74
C GLY A 121 -0.77 -13.83 5.66
N VAL A 122 0.16 -13.85 4.71
CA VAL A 122 0.21 -14.84 3.62
C VAL A 122 1.56 -15.57 3.64
N ASN A 123 1.67 -16.67 2.89
CA ASN A 123 2.94 -17.36 2.74
C ASN A 123 3.87 -16.61 1.76
N ALA A 124 5.16 -16.99 1.77
CA ALA A 124 6.18 -16.34 0.95
C ALA A 124 5.89 -16.47 -0.55
N GLU A 125 5.37 -17.60 -0.99
CA GLU A 125 5.04 -17.82 -2.41
C GLU A 125 3.93 -16.89 -2.89
N THR A 126 2.90 -16.68 -2.06
CA THR A 126 1.83 -15.73 -2.38
C THR A 126 2.36 -14.31 -2.45
N ALA A 127 3.18 -13.88 -1.49
CA ALA A 127 3.80 -12.57 -1.50
C ALA A 127 4.68 -12.37 -2.73
N LYS A 128 5.46 -13.37 -3.08
CA LYS A 128 6.31 -13.37 -4.28
C LYS A 128 5.49 -13.21 -5.57
N SER A 129 4.40 -13.95 -5.68
CA SER A 129 3.50 -13.87 -6.83
C SER A 129 2.87 -12.50 -6.96
N ARG A 130 2.39 -11.92 -5.85
CA ARG A 130 1.82 -10.57 -5.82
C ARG A 130 2.83 -9.53 -6.31
N LEU A 131 4.06 -9.58 -5.83
CA LEU A 131 5.13 -8.68 -6.27
C LEU A 131 5.44 -8.85 -7.76
N ARG A 132 5.53 -10.09 -8.22
CA ARG A 132 5.82 -10.38 -9.63
C ARG A 132 4.75 -9.80 -10.54
N TYR A 133 3.48 -10.02 -10.24
CA TYR A 133 2.38 -9.49 -11.05
C TYR A 133 2.33 -7.97 -11.01
N ALA A 134 2.54 -7.38 -9.83
CA ALA A 134 2.57 -5.94 -9.70
C ALA A 134 3.68 -5.32 -10.56
N ARG A 135 4.89 -5.84 -10.47
CA ARG A 135 6.05 -5.36 -11.24
C ARG A 135 5.83 -5.51 -12.73
N GLU A 136 5.28 -6.65 -13.17
CA GLU A 136 5.02 -6.89 -14.58
C GLU A 136 4.04 -5.88 -15.16
N ARG A 137 2.95 -5.61 -14.44
CA ARG A 137 1.96 -4.62 -14.86
C ARG A 137 2.55 -3.21 -14.92
N LEU A 138 3.31 -2.83 -13.90
CA LEU A 138 3.95 -1.51 -13.85
C LEU A 138 5.00 -1.36 -14.95
N ARG A 139 5.79 -2.39 -15.19
CA ARG A 139 6.78 -2.41 -16.28
C ARG A 139 6.12 -2.19 -17.63
N GLN A 140 5.06 -2.92 -17.94
CA GLN A 140 4.30 -2.76 -19.19
C GLN A 140 3.79 -1.34 -19.38
N THR A 141 3.29 -0.73 -18.31
CA THR A 141 2.81 0.66 -18.37
C THR A 141 3.97 1.63 -18.67
N LEU A 142 5.11 1.47 -18.01
CA LEU A 142 6.26 2.35 -18.21
C LEU A 142 6.94 2.17 -19.57
N GLU A 143 6.95 0.94 -20.10
CA GLU A 143 7.50 0.67 -21.44
C GLU A 143 6.76 1.43 -22.55
N ALA A 144 5.49 1.74 -22.36
CA ALA A 144 4.71 2.54 -23.30
C ALA A 144 5.22 3.99 -23.43
N PHE A 145 6.05 4.44 -22.46
CA PHE A 145 6.66 5.78 -22.47
C PHE A 145 8.15 5.77 -22.86
N ALA A 146 8.69 4.61 -23.18
CA ALA A 146 10.10 4.49 -23.58
C ALA A 146 10.35 4.95 -25.02
#